data_9b1abb78b6525ddabad6bec04f87ed11
#
_entry.id   9b1abb78b6525ddabad6bec04f87ed11
#
_cell.length_a   1.000
_cell.length_b   1.000
_cell.length_c   1.000
_cell.angle_alpha   90.00
_cell.angle_beta   90.00
_cell.angle_gamma   90.00
#
_symmetry.space_group_name_H-M   'P 1'
#
loop_
_entity.id
_entity.type
_entity.pdbx_description
1 polymer ?
#
loop_
_entity_poly.entity_id
_entity_poly.type
_entity_poly.pdbx_seq_one_letter_code
_entity_poly.pdbx_strand_id
1 'polypeptide(L)'
;MDTGAVILTTFLSTIPVYLFFATGFYLRHKQVIQADHDAPIMRIAMDVAYPCLVFHSIMKYMVLSGNETLSSVSFSLQAIAAGALELLLGIAAAWLVAKMLRMRIGTGLRTFTLTAGVQNYAFFVIPIIQMLFAAGNDPTLGVLFVHNVGCELVVWSIGVIIIAGGPGNLNMGVFFRGPLLAVIVGLALAWSGLGTYVAQPPLMKTLEMIGNCA
;
A
#
# COMPACT_ATOMS: atom_id res chain seq x y z
N MET A 1 8.85 16.38 22.78
CA MET A 1 8.42 17.31 21.72
C MET A 1 7.21 18.09 22.24
N ASP A 2 7.16 19.40 22.02
CA ASP A 2 5.99 20.22 22.35
C ASP A 2 4.80 19.73 21.50
N THR A 3 3.62 19.58 22.13
CA THR A 3 2.39 19.11 21.44
C THR A 3 2.03 20.01 20.24
N GLY A 4 2.25 21.33 20.35
CA GLY A 4 2.04 22.29 19.28
C GLY A 4 2.96 22.05 18.08
N ALA A 5 4.24 21.72 18.34
CA ALA A 5 5.20 21.37 17.29
C ALA A 5 4.82 20.08 16.55
N VAL A 6 4.35 19.06 17.28
CA VAL A 6 3.88 17.80 16.66
C VAL A 6 2.69 18.03 15.75
N ILE A 7 1.69 18.78 16.21
CA ILE A 7 0.50 19.10 15.41
C ILE A 7 0.88 19.85 14.14
N LEU A 8 1.72 20.90 14.26
CA LEU A 8 2.17 21.69 13.14
C LEU A 8 2.95 20.83 12.13
N THR A 9 3.89 20.02 12.61
CA THR A 9 4.69 19.11 11.77
C THR A 9 3.80 18.12 11.03
N THR A 10 2.84 17.49 11.73
CA THR A 10 1.87 16.57 11.11
C THR A 10 1.05 17.28 10.03
N PHE A 11 0.57 18.48 10.31
CA PHE A 11 -0.18 19.27 9.30
C PHE A 11 0.69 19.60 8.08
N LEU A 12 1.91 20.07 8.29
CA LEU A 12 2.83 20.41 7.20
C LEU A 12 3.20 19.18 6.36
N SER A 13 3.31 17.98 6.95
CA SER A 13 3.61 16.74 6.25
C SER A 13 2.51 16.28 5.29
N THR A 14 1.27 16.74 5.51
CA THR A 14 0.14 16.40 4.61
C THR A 14 0.00 17.36 3.43
N ILE A 15 0.62 18.55 3.49
CA ILE A 15 0.54 19.55 2.41
C ILE A 15 0.95 19.00 1.03
N PRO A 16 2.07 18.26 0.87
CA PRO A 16 2.44 17.71 -0.43
C PRO A 16 1.35 16.83 -1.04
N VAL A 17 0.66 16.04 -0.23
CA VAL A 17 -0.44 15.18 -0.69
C VAL A 17 -1.59 16.01 -1.25
N TYR A 18 -1.99 17.08 -0.56
CA TYR A 18 -3.03 17.99 -1.05
C TYR A 18 -2.61 18.74 -2.31
N LEU A 19 -1.32 19.11 -2.44
CA LEU A 19 -0.80 19.74 -3.65
C LEU A 19 -0.87 18.77 -4.85
N PHE A 20 -0.59 17.47 -4.67
CA PHE A 20 -0.79 16.47 -5.72
C PHE A 20 -2.26 16.36 -6.15
N PHE A 21 -3.19 16.30 -5.20
CA PHE A 21 -4.63 16.32 -5.53
C PHE A 21 -5.04 17.59 -6.27
N ALA A 22 -4.61 18.76 -5.81
CA ALA A 22 -4.90 20.04 -6.47
C ALA A 22 -4.32 20.08 -7.89
N THR A 23 -3.10 19.56 -8.08
CA THR A 23 -2.47 19.47 -9.40
C THR A 23 -3.25 18.53 -10.31
N GLY A 24 -3.64 17.33 -9.84
CA GLY A 24 -4.46 16.39 -10.60
C GLY A 24 -5.81 17.00 -10.99
N PHE A 25 -6.48 17.66 -10.05
CA PHE A 25 -7.72 18.38 -10.32
C PHE A 25 -7.54 19.49 -11.38
N TYR A 26 -6.48 20.29 -11.26
CA TYR A 26 -6.18 21.35 -12.23
C TYR A 26 -5.93 20.80 -13.63
N LEU A 27 -5.11 19.74 -13.75
CA LEU A 27 -4.84 19.08 -15.03
C LEU A 27 -6.11 18.50 -15.66
N ARG A 28 -6.99 17.95 -14.83
CA ARG A 28 -8.30 17.43 -15.27
C ARG A 28 -9.22 18.57 -15.73
N HIS A 29 -9.29 19.66 -14.96
CA HIS A 29 -10.09 20.83 -15.31
C HIS A 29 -9.62 21.49 -16.60
N LYS A 30 -8.31 21.52 -16.83
CA LYS A 30 -7.70 22.05 -18.06
C LYS A 30 -7.75 21.06 -19.23
N GLN A 31 -8.38 19.89 -19.07
CA GLN A 31 -8.47 18.83 -20.09
C GLN A 31 -7.11 18.31 -20.59
N VAL A 32 -6.04 18.52 -19.83
CA VAL A 32 -4.72 17.93 -20.11
C VAL A 32 -4.79 16.41 -19.89
N ILE A 33 -5.46 16.00 -18.80
CA ILE A 33 -5.80 14.59 -18.54
C ILE A 33 -7.30 14.42 -18.80
N GLN A 34 -7.64 13.61 -19.78
CA GLN A 34 -9.01 13.29 -20.14
C GLN A 34 -9.45 11.97 -19.49
N ALA A 35 -10.76 11.65 -19.53
CA ALA A 35 -11.30 10.45 -18.88
C ALA A 35 -10.76 9.15 -19.47
N ASP A 36 -10.46 9.14 -20.76
CA ASP A 36 -9.89 8.00 -21.46
C ASP A 36 -8.42 7.73 -21.12
N HIS A 37 -7.70 8.72 -20.57
CA HIS A 37 -6.33 8.56 -20.08
C HIS A 37 -6.27 7.84 -18.72
N ASP A 38 -7.36 7.78 -17.95
CA ASP A 38 -7.36 7.21 -16.59
C ASP A 38 -6.95 5.73 -16.60
N ALA A 39 -7.54 4.93 -17.47
CA ALA A 39 -7.27 3.50 -17.52
C ALA A 39 -5.82 3.15 -17.93
N PRO A 40 -5.22 3.78 -18.95
CA PRO A 40 -3.80 3.59 -19.27
C PRO A 40 -2.86 4.02 -18.13
N ILE A 41 -3.11 5.19 -17.51
CA ILE A 41 -2.28 5.69 -16.40
C ILE A 41 -2.36 4.75 -15.21
N MET A 42 -3.57 4.34 -14.80
CA MET A 42 -3.78 3.38 -13.72
C MET A 42 -3.13 2.03 -14.02
N ARG A 43 -3.15 1.58 -15.27
CA ARG A 43 -2.49 0.32 -15.65
C ARG A 43 -0.98 0.41 -15.50
N ILE A 44 -0.34 1.50 -15.94
CA ILE A 44 1.10 1.70 -15.77
C ILE A 44 1.45 1.78 -14.28
N ALA A 45 0.69 2.55 -13.50
CA ALA A 45 0.90 2.66 -12.06
C ALA A 45 0.78 1.31 -11.36
N MET A 46 -0.29 0.54 -11.61
CA MET A 46 -0.59 -0.71 -10.91
C MET A 46 0.20 -1.93 -11.41
N ASP A 47 0.49 -2.01 -12.70
CA ASP A 47 1.16 -3.18 -13.27
C ASP A 47 2.69 -3.03 -13.30
N VAL A 48 3.23 -1.80 -13.16
CA VAL A 48 4.68 -1.53 -13.23
C VAL A 48 5.19 -0.81 -11.99
N ALA A 49 4.74 0.41 -11.73
CA ALA A 49 5.34 1.24 -10.71
C ALA A 49 5.07 0.71 -9.28
N TYR A 50 3.83 0.35 -8.99
CA TYR A 50 3.44 -0.15 -7.67
C TYR A 50 4.10 -1.49 -7.28
N PRO A 51 4.20 -2.50 -8.15
CA PRO A 51 4.98 -3.70 -7.88
C PRO A 51 6.46 -3.42 -7.56
N CYS A 52 7.07 -2.48 -8.30
CA CYS A 52 8.44 -2.07 -8.03
C CYS A 52 8.58 -1.41 -6.64
N LEU A 53 7.62 -0.55 -6.26
CA LEU A 53 7.58 0.09 -4.95
C LEU A 53 7.47 -0.95 -3.83
N VAL A 54 6.50 -1.88 -3.95
CA VAL A 54 6.26 -2.92 -2.94
C VAL A 54 7.49 -3.83 -2.80
N PHE A 55 8.01 -4.33 -3.90
CA PHE A 55 9.19 -5.20 -3.89
C PHE A 55 10.43 -4.48 -3.33
N HIS A 56 10.68 -3.24 -3.78
CA HIS A 56 11.77 -2.42 -3.24
C HIS A 56 11.65 -2.23 -1.73
N SER A 57 10.44 -1.93 -1.24
CA SER A 57 10.21 -1.72 0.20
C SER A 57 10.47 -2.98 1.01
N ILE A 58 10.00 -4.15 0.55
CA ILE A 58 10.28 -5.43 1.23
C ILE A 58 11.79 -5.68 1.28
N MET A 59 12.50 -5.56 0.16
CA MET A 59 13.95 -5.76 0.10
C MET A 59 14.70 -4.77 1.00
N LYS A 60 14.34 -3.49 0.95
CA LYS A 60 14.99 -2.44 1.73
C LYS A 60 14.84 -2.67 3.24
N TYR A 61 13.62 -2.94 3.71
CA TYR A 61 13.34 -2.99 5.14
C TYR A 61 13.51 -4.37 5.77
N MET A 62 13.30 -5.46 5.06
CA MET A 62 13.47 -6.80 5.60
C MET A 62 14.86 -7.40 5.32
N VAL A 63 15.55 -6.97 4.26
CA VAL A 63 16.83 -7.57 3.84
C VAL A 63 18.00 -6.62 4.09
N LEU A 64 17.91 -5.37 3.62
CA LEU A 64 19.03 -4.43 3.63
C LEU A 64 19.12 -3.56 4.89
N SER A 65 18.07 -3.48 5.70
CA SER A 65 18.04 -2.59 6.89
C SER A 65 19.07 -2.98 7.96
N GLY A 66 19.55 -4.22 7.97
CA GLY A 66 20.41 -4.74 9.04
C GLY A 66 19.69 -4.83 10.40
N ASN A 67 18.39 -4.57 10.45
CA ASN A 67 17.61 -4.65 11.68
C ASN A 67 17.12 -6.08 11.90
N GLU A 68 17.71 -6.76 12.89
CA GLU A 68 17.40 -8.14 13.23
C GLU A 68 15.91 -8.36 13.55
N THR A 69 15.26 -7.37 14.16
CA THR A 69 13.82 -7.45 14.47
C THR A 69 12.99 -7.49 13.19
N LEU A 70 13.28 -6.61 12.22
CA LEU A 70 12.54 -6.55 10.95
C LEU A 70 12.80 -7.77 10.06
N SER A 71 14.01 -8.34 10.12
CA SER A 71 14.37 -9.56 9.39
C SER A 71 13.87 -10.84 10.06
N SER A 72 13.48 -10.77 11.33
CA SER A 72 12.92 -11.91 12.05
C SER A 72 11.60 -12.36 11.43
N VAL A 73 11.51 -13.64 11.07
CA VAL A 73 10.29 -14.25 10.50
C VAL A 73 9.11 -14.11 11.46
N SER A 74 9.33 -14.32 12.76
CA SER A 74 8.27 -14.23 13.77
C SER A 74 7.69 -12.81 13.85
N PHE A 75 8.54 -11.80 13.93
CA PHE A 75 8.10 -10.40 13.98
C PHE A 75 7.41 -9.99 12.68
N SER A 76 7.99 -10.35 11.53
CA SER A 76 7.42 -10.03 10.22
C SER A 76 6.02 -10.64 10.06
N LEU A 77 5.83 -11.91 10.46
CA LEU A 77 4.52 -12.55 10.42
C LEU A 77 3.50 -11.87 11.34
N GLN A 78 3.92 -11.44 12.54
CA GLN A 78 3.04 -10.70 13.46
C GLN A 78 2.64 -9.34 12.87
N ALA A 79 3.58 -8.59 12.32
CA ALA A 79 3.29 -7.30 11.69
C ALA A 79 2.38 -7.44 10.46
N ILE A 80 2.65 -8.43 9.60
CA ILE A 80 1.81 -8.76 8.43
C ILE A 80 0.40 -9.17 8.89
N ALA A 81 0.30 -10.03 9.91
CA ALA A 81 -0.99 -10.45 10.45
C ALA A 81 -1.77 -9.28 11.06
N ALA A 82 -1.09 -8.35 11.74
CA ALA A 82 -1.71 -7.14 12.28
C ALA A 82 -2.30 -6.26 11.16
N GLY A 83 -1.54 -6.01 10.09
CA GLY A 83 -2.03 -5.23 8.94
C GLY A 83 -3.19 -5.90 8.22
N ALA A 84 -3.12 -7.22 8.04
CA ALA A 84 -4.22 -7.98 7.46
C ALA A 84 -5.49 -7.91 8.33
N LEU A 85 -5.35 -8.08 9.64
CA LEU A 85 -6.46 -8.01 10.59
C LEU A 85 -7.08 -6.61 10.64
N GLU A 86 -6.25 -5.56 10.71
CA GLU A 86 -6.71 -4.18 10.69
C GLU A 86 -7.60 -3.89 9.48
N LEU A 87 -7.14 -4.27 8.30
CA LEU A 87 -7.88 -4.04 7.07
C LEU A 87 -9.16 -4.89 6.98
N LEU A 88 -9.12 -6.13 7.42
CA LEU A 88 -10.30 -6.99 7.50
C LEU A 88 -11.36 -6.41 8.45
N LEU A 89 -10.95 -5.87 9.60
CA LEU A 89 -11.85 -5.19 10.53
C LEU A 89 -12.46 -3.93 9.90
N GLY A 90 -11.67 -3.14 9.17
CA GLY A 90 -12.16 -1.98 8.41
C GLY A 90 -13.22 -2.37 7.38
N ILE A 91 -12.95 -3.39 6.58
CA ILE A 91 -13.88 -3.93 5.58
C ILE A 91 -15.16 -4.46 6.26
N ALA A 92 -15.04 -5.21 7.35
CA ALA A 92 -16.16 -5.73 8.10
C ALA A 92 -17.03 -4.60 8.69
N ALA A 93 -16.42 -3.58 9.29
CA ALA A 93 -17.11 -2.41 9.80
C ALA A 93 -17.85 -1.65 8.70
N ALA A 94 -17.20 -1.39 7.57
CA ALA A 94 -17.83 -0.75 6.43
C ALA A 94 -18.99 -1.57 5.86
N TRP A 95 -18.86 -2.90 5.82
CA TRP A 95 -19.95 -3.79 5.40
C TRP A 95 -21.14 -3.71 6.36
N LEU A 96 -20.90 -3.69 7.68
CA LEU A 96 -21.95 -3.51 8.69
C LEU A 96 -22.68 -2.18 8.51
N VAL A 97 -21.95 -1.08 8.34
CA VAL A 97 -22.51 0.24 8.07
C VAL A 97 -23.35 0.23 6.80
N ALA A 98 -22.84 -0.37 5.72
CA ALA A 98 -23.57 -0.49 4.47
C ALA A 98 -24.89 -1.26 4.63
N LYS A 99 -24.90 -2.32 5.47
CA LYS A 99 -26.13 -3.05 5.82
C LYS A 99 -27.10 -2.21 6.64
N MET A 100 -26.60 -1.43 7.60
CA MET A 100 -27.44 -0.49 8.37
C MET A 100 -28.09 0.57 7.46
N LEU A 101 -27.36 1.03 6.46
CA LEU A 101 -27.86 1.94 5.41
C LEU A 101 -28.74 1.24 4.37
N ARG A 102 -29.06 -0.05 4.56
CA ARG A 102 -29.89 -0.89 3.69
C ARG A 102 -29.37 -0.98 2.24
N MET A 103 -28.06 -0.82 2.04
CA MET A 103 -27.45 -0.99 0.72
C MET A 103 -27.55 -2.45 0.26
N ARG A 104 -27.73 -2.67 -1.05
CA ARG A 104 -27.90 -3.99 -1.64
C ARG A 104 -26.80 -4.27 -2.68
N ILE A 105 -26.60 -5.55 -3.00
CA ILE A 105 -25.81 -5.98 -4.15
C ILE A 105 -26.46 -5.38 -5.42
N GLY A 106 -25.66 -4.73 -6.25
CA GLY A 106 -26.13 -4.00 -7.44
C GLY A 106 -26.43 -2.51 -7.19
N THR A 107 -26.56 -2.06 -5.93
CA THR A 107 -26.75 -0.64 -5.57
C THR A 107 -25.57 -0.06 -4.80
N GLY A 108 -24.37 -0.58 -5.01
CA GLY A 108 -23.14 -0.01 -4.45
C GLY A 108 -22.63 -0.67 -3.16
N LEU A 109 -23.28 -1.71 -2.61
CA LEU A 109 -22.84 -2.38 -1.38
C LEU A 109 -21.36 -2.76 -1.42
N ARG A 110 -20.91 -3.43 -2.48
CA ARG A 110 -19.53 -3.92 -2.60
C ARG A 110 -18.54 -2.78 -2.71
N THR A 111 -18.85 -1.80 -3.57
CA THR A 111 -18.00 -0.61 -3.78
C THR A 111 -17.89 0.17 -2.47
N PHE A 112 -19.01 0.46 -1.80
CA PHE A 112 -18.98 1.15 -0.52
C PHE A 112 -18.16 0.39 0.53
N THR A 113 -18.37 -0.92 0.65
CA THR A 113 -17.63 -1.76 1.61
C THR A 113 -16.13 -1.65 1.43
N LEU A 114 -15.63 -1.62 0.20
CA LEU A 114 -14.20 -1.49 -0.05
C LEU A 114 -13.71 -0.05 0.04
N THR A 115 -14.39 0.91 -0.58
CA THR A 115 -13.93 2.30 -0.57
C THR A 115 -13.97 2.94 0.82
N ALA A 116 -14.89 2.52 1.68
CA ALA A 116 -14.96 2.98 3.07
C ALA A 116 -14.17 2.10 4.04
N GLY A 117 -13.97 0.82 3.72
CA GLY A 117 -13.29 -0.14 4.59
C GLY A 117 -11.79 -0.21 4.38
N VAL A 118 -11.30 0.12 3.17
CA VAL A 118 -9.88 0.20 2.88
C VAL A 118 -9.39 1.61 3.23
N GLN A 119 -8.79 1.72 4.39
CA GLN A 119 -8.20 2.97 4.85
C GLN A 119 -6.91 3.31 4.11
N ASN A 120 -6.49 4.57 4.17
CA ASN A 120 -5.22 4.99 3.61
C ASN A 120 -4.07 4.63 4.57
N TYR A 121 -3.51 3.43 4.42
CA TYR A 121 -2.42 2.91 5.25
C TYR A 121 -1.01 3.31 4.77
N ALA A 122 -0.88 4.02 3.66
CA ALA A 122 0.40 4.37 3.08
C ALA A 122 0.56 5.87 2.82
N PHE A 123 -0.21 6.44 1.89
CA PHE A 123 0.06 7.76 1.31
C PHE A 123 0.03 8.92 2.32
N PHE A 124 -0.77 8.84 3.38
CA PHE A 124 -0.76 9.85 4.46
C PHE A 124 0.17 9.46 5.60
N VAL A 125 0.28 8.18 5.91
CA VAL A 125 1.03 7.70 7.08
C VAL A 125 2.53 7.80 6.85
N ILE A 126 3.02 7.46 5.64
CA ILE A 126 4.44 7.49 5.30
C ILE A 126 5.05 8.89 5.49
N PRO A 127 4.51 9.99 4.90
CA PRO A 127 5.03 11.32 5.11
C PRO A 127 5.06 11.75 6.58
N ILE A 128 4.02 11.40 7.35
CA ILE A 128 3.95 11.73 8.77
C ILE A 128 5.05 11.03 9.55
N ILE A 129 5.24 9.72 9.34
CA ILE A 129 6.29 8.94 10.00
C ILE A 129 7.67 9.47 9.59
N GLN A 130 7.89 9.75 8.31
CA GLN A 130 9.15 10.30 7.84
C GLN A 130 9.48 11.65 8.51
N MET A 131 8.51 12.53 8.75
CA MET A 131 8.75 13.80 9.42
C MET A 131 8.94 13.66 10.93
N LEU A 132 8.20 12.76 11.58
CA LEU A 132 8.28 12.58 13.03
C LEU A 132 9.51 11.78 13.48
N PHE A 133 9.96 10.84 12.64
CA PHE A 133 11.03 9.87 12.94
C PHE A 133 12.21 9.96 11.96
N ALA A 134 12.36 11.07 11.23
CA ALA A 134 13.42 11.27 10.22
C ALA A 134 14.84 11.30 10.81
N ALA A 135 14.98 11.51 12.12
CA ALA A 135 16.27 11.63 12.77
C ALA A 135 16.78 10.25 13.20
N GLY A 136 17.62 9.62 12.39
CA GLY A 136 18.36 8.40 12.76
C GLY A 136 17.86 7.11 12.12
N ASN A 137 18.36 5.98 12.66
CA ASN A 137 17.98 4.62 12.23
C ASN A 137 16.66 4.15 12.88
N ASP A 138 15.61 4.98 12.87
CA ASP A 138 14.35 4.61 13.50
C ASP A 138 13.65 3.50 12.67
N PRO A 139 13.33 2.34 13.25
CA PRO A 139 12.73 1.23 12.54
C PRO A 139 11.24 1.43 12.21
N THR A 140 10.60 2.50 12.71
CA THR A 140 9.15 2.70 12.60
C THR A 140 8.65 2.66 11.16
N LEU A 141 9.39 3.28 10.24
CA LEU A 141 9.03 3.25 8.83
C LEU A 141 9.14 1.82 8.25
N GLY A 142 10.16 1.06 8.66
CA GLY A 142 10.31 -0.33 8.29
C GLY A 142 9.17 -1.21 8.81
N VAL A 143 8.79 -1.02 10.07
CA VAL A 143 7.64 -1.71 10.69
C VAL A 143 6.36 -1.41 9.91
N LEU A 144 6.12 -0.14 9.55
CA LEU A 144 4.97 0.25 8.74
C LEU A 144 4.95 -0.48 7.39
N PHE A 145 6.09 -0.55 6.68
CA PHE A 145 6.14 -1.23 5.40
C PHE A 145 5.89 -2.74 5.52
N VAL A 146 6.42 -3.39 6.54
CA VAL A 146 6.15 -4.82 6.80
C VAL A 146 4.67 -5.05 7.16
N HIS A 147 4.08 -4.17 8.00
CA HIS A 147 2.65 -4.18 8.29
C HIS A 147 1.80 -4.01 7.02
N ASN A 148 2.17 -3.07 6.15
CA ASN A 148 1.44 -2.79 4.92
C ASN A 148 1.44 -3.98 3.94
N VAL A 149 2.43 -4.88 4.00
CA VAL A 149 2.38 -6.14 3.25
C VAL A 149 1.12 -6.94 3.58
N GLY A 150 0.70 -6.96 4.85
CA GLY A 150 -0.55 -7.60 5.27
C GLY A 150 -1.79 -6.93 4.68
N CYS A 151 -1.81 -5.60 4.65
CA CYS A 151 -2.86 -4.83 3.98
C CYS A 151 -2.94 -5.16 2.49
N GLU A 152 -1.80 -5.19 1.80
CA GLU A 152 -1.72 -5.54 0.39
C GLU A 152 -2.28 -6.95 0.10
N LEU A 153 -1.92 -7.93 0.91
CA LEU A 153 -2.45 -9.28 0.77
C LEU A 153 -3.98 -9.31 0.85
N VAL A 154 -4.58 -8.55 1.75
CA VAL A 154 -6.04 -8.47 1.89
C VAL A 154 -6.67 -7.72 0.72
N VAL A 155 -6.12 -6.57 0.31
CA VAL A 155 -6.65 -5.79 -0.83
C VAL A 155 -6.65 -6.63 -2.10
N TRP A 156 -5.52 -7.23 -2.44
CA TRP A 156 -5.33 -7.96 -3.70
C TRP A 156 -5.90 -9.39 -3.69
N SER A 157 -6.36 -9.89 -2.55
CA SER A 157 -7.08 -11.16 -2.46
C SER A 157 -8.56 -10.94 -2.14
N ILE A 158 -8.89 -10.63 -0.91
CA ILE A 158 -10.28 -10.52 -0.43
C ILE A 158 -10.97 -9.31 -1.07
N GLY A 159 -10.29 -8.16 -1.18
CA GLY A 159 -10.84 -6.97 -1.81
C GLY A 159 -11.27 -7.23 -3.25
N VAL A 160 -10.41 -7.88 -4.02
CA VAL A 160 -10.70 -8.27 -5.42
C VAL A 160 -11.88 -9.25 -5.50
N ILE A 161 -11.95 -10.24 -4.57
CA ILE A 161 -13.08 -11.19 -4.49
C ILE A 161 -14.41 -10.46 -4.22
N ILE A 162 -14.40 -9.49 -3.31
CA ILE A 162 -15.59 -8.72 -2.96
C ILE A 162 -16.09 -7.91 -4.17
N ILE A 163 -15.20 -7.21 -4.87
CA ILE A 163 -15.56 -6.43 -6.07
C ILE A 163 -16.08 -7.32 -7.20
N ALA A 164 -15.40 -8.44 -7.47
CA ALA A 164 -15.80 -9.39 -8.49
C ALA A 164 -17.15 -10.07 -8.20
N GLY A 165 -17.58 -10.03 -6.93
CA GLY A 165 -18.86 -10.60 -6.52
C GLY A 165 -18.83 -12.06 -6.14
N GLY A 166 -17.66 -12.56 -5.82
CA GLY A 166 -17.42 -13.91 -5.35
C GLY A 166 -16.29 -14.61 -6.13
N PRO A 167 -15.77 -15.70 -5.58
CA PRO A 167 -14.63 -16.40 -6.17
C PRO A 167 -14.93 -17.01 -7.56
N GLY A 168 -16.19 -17.35 -7.83
CA GLY A 168 -16.60 -17.90 -9.14
C GLY A 168 -16.55 -16.91 -10.31
N ASN A 169 -16.49 -15.61 -10.03
CA ASN A 169 -16.42 -14.56 -11.04
C ASN A 169 -14.99 -14.06 -11.30
N LEU A 170 -14.01 -14.68 -10.63
CA LEU A 170 -12.62 -14.26 -10.73
C LEU A 170 -11.92 -14.92 -11.92
N ASN A 171 -11.29 -14.09 -12.72
CA ASN A 171 -10.21 -14.57 -13.57
C ASN A 171 -8.99 -14.79 -12.67
N MET A 172 -8.54 -16.04 -12.50
CA MET A 172 -7.37 -16.39 -11.67
C MET A 172 -6.11 -15.61 -12.04
N GLY A 173 -6.01 -15.12 -13.28
CA GLY A 173 -4.93 -14.22 -13.70
C GLY A 173 -4.82 -12.91 -12.91
N VAL A 174 -5.87 -12.52 -12.17
CA VAL A 174 -5.81 -11.32 -11.30
C VAL A 174 -4.85 -11.53 -10.13
N PHE A 175 -4.76 -12.74 -9.59
CA PHE A 175 -3.84 -13.08 -8.49
C PHE A 175 -2.36 -13.09 -8.92
N PHE A 176 -2.10 -13.22 -10.21
CA PHE A 176 -0.75 -13.14 -10.77
C PHE A 176 -0.40 -11.74 -11.30
N ARG A 177 -1.18 -10.73 -10.95
CA ARG A 177 -0.86 -9.34 -11.29
C ARG A 177 0.21 -8.77 -10.36
N GLY A 178 0.88 -7.73 -10.86
CA GLY A 178 2.09 -7.15 -10.33
C GLY A 178 2.19 -7.00 -8.81
N PRO A 179 1.23 -6.34 -8.11
CA PRO A 179 1.39 -6.06 -6.68
C PRO A 179 1.44 -7.32 -5.81
N LEU A 180 0.52 -8.27 -6.02
CA LEU A 180 0.50 -9.50 -5.23
C LEU A 180 1.71 -10.39 -5.53
N LEU A 181 2.12 -10.46 -6.79
CA LEU A 181 3.31 -11.18 -7.19
C LEU A 181 4.58 -10.56 -6.54
N ALA A 182 4.67 -9.23 -6.52
CA ALA A 182 5.77 -8.53 -5.87
C ALA A 182 5.86 -8.83 -4.36
N VAL A 183 4.71 -8.91 -3.66
CA VAL A 183 4.64 -9.31 -2.25
C VAL A 183 5.13 -10.75 -2.09
N ILE A 184 4.58 -11.69 -2.85
CA ILE A 184 4.91 -13.13 -2.70
C ILE A 184 6.39 -13.37 -2.99
N VAL A 185 6.90 -12.85 -4.10
CA VAL A 185 8.31 -13.00 -4.48
C VAL A 185 9.23 -12.28 -3.51
N GLY A 186 8.85 -11.07 -3.09
CA GLY A 186 9.62 -10.29 -2.11
C GLY A 186 9.76 -11.00 -0.78
N LEU A 187 8.67 -11.52 -0.21
CA LEU A 187 8.70 -12.30 1.03
C LEU A 187 9.48 -13.60 0.90
N ALA A 188 9.30 -14.34 -0.20
CA ALA A 188 10.03 -15.58 -0.45
C ALA A 188 11.54 -15.33 -0.49
N LEU A 189 11.98 -14.27 -1.15
CA LEU A 189 13.38 -13.87 -1.21
C LEU A 189 13.91 -13.39 0.15
N ALA A 190 13.12 -12.59 0.88
CA ALA A 190 13.50 -12.11 2.19
C ALA A 190 13.72 -13.25 3.20
N TRP A 191 12.78 -14.18 3.27
CA TRP A 191 12.86 -15.28 4.25
C TRP A 191 13.78 -16.43 3.84
N SER A 192 14.03 -16.62 2.54
CA SER A 192 14.99 -17.63 2.08
C SER A 192 16.47 -17.21 2.24
N GLY A 193 16.72 -15.95 2.58
CA GLY A 193 18.07 -15.36 2.60
C GLY A 193 18.64 -15.03 1.21
N LEU A 194 17.95 -15.42 0.13
CA LEU A 194 18.37 -15.10 -1.24
C LEU A 194 18.21 -13.61 -1.57
N GLY A 195 17.43 -12.88 -0.76
CA GLY A 195 17.21 -11.46 -0.93
C GLY A 195 18.50 -10.64 -0.98
N THR A 196 19.52 -11.02 -0.22
CA THR A 196 20.84 -10.33 -0.21
C THR A 196 21.55 -10.38 -1.55
N TYR A 197 21.39 -11.44 -2.32
CA TYR A 197 21.96 -11.58 -3.66
C TYR A 197 21.19 -10.79 -4.71
N VAL A 198 19.88 -10.64 -4.52
CA VAL A 198 18.99 -9.91 -5.45
C VAL A 198 19.01 -8.40 -5.15
N ALA A 199 19.07 -8.02 -3.88
CA ALA A 199 19.01 -6.62 -3.43
C ALA A 199 20.33 -5.85 -3.72
N GLN A 200 20.85 -5.94 -4.96
CA GLN A 200 22.06 -5.25 -5.38
C GLN A 200 21.78 -3.79 -5.74
N PRO A 201 22.74 -2.85 -5.50
CA PRO A 201 22.52 -1.42 -5.69
C PRO A 201 21.92 -1.01 -7.05
N PRO A 202 22.38 -1.54 -8.20
CA PRO A 202 21.81 -1.14 -9.50
C PRO A 202 20.33 -1.47 -9.61
N LEU A 203 19.93 -2.69 -9.20
CA LEU A 203 18.54 -3.14 -9.24
C LEU A 203 17.69 -2.34 -8.25
N MET A 204 18.13 -2.20 -7.00
CA MET A 204 17.40 -1.49 -5.96
C MET A 204 17.16 -0.03 -6.34
N LYS A 205 18.15 0.65 -6.90
CA LYS A 205 18.01 2.03 -7.36
C LYS A 205 17.02 2.14 -8.53
N THR A 206 17.03 1.21 -9.46
CA THR A 206 16.08 1.18 -10.58
C THR A 206 14.66 0.98 -10.08
N LEU A 207 14.45 0.03 -9.16
CA LEU A 207 13.14 -0.24 -8.55
C LEU A 207 12.61 0.96 -7.75
N GLU A 208 13.49 1.64 -7.01
CA GLU A 208 13.17 2.87 -6.29
C GLU A 208 12.72 3.98 -7.25
N MET A 209 13.47 4.20 -8.33
CA MET A 209 13.12 5.23 -9.32
C MET A 209 11.77 4.95 -10.00
N ILE A 210 11.51 3.70 -10.39
CA ILE A 210 10.24 3.31 -11.00
C ILE A 210 9.11 3.38 -9.95
N GLY A 211 9.34 2.84 -8.74
CA GLY A 211 8.38 2.83 -7.66
C GLY A 211 7.96 4.23 -7.20
N ASN A 212 8.86 5.21 -7.23
CA ASN A 212 8.53 6.60 -6.91
C ASN A 212 7.60 7.28 -7.94
N CYS A 213 7.30 6.59 -9.05
CA CYS A 213 6.30 7.05 -10.04
C CYS A 213 4.89 6.49 -9.75
N ALA A 214 4.74 5.62 -8.71
CA ALA A 214 3.45 5.06 -8.32
C ALA A 214 2.66 6.05 -7.47
#